data_bd99461f9fc9b2cdd0ac90268e340e3e
#
_entry.id   bd99461f9fc9b2cdd0ac90268e340e3e
#
_cell.length_a   1.000
_cell.length_b   1.000
_cell.length_c   1.000
_cell.angle_alpha   90.00
_cell.angle_beta   90.00
_cell.angle_gamma   90.00
#
_symmetry.space_group_name_H-M   'P 1'
#
loop_
_entity.id
_entity.type
_entity.pdbx_description
1 polymer ?
#
loop_
_entity_poly.entity_id
_entity_poly.type
_entity_poly.pdbx_seq_one_letter_code
_entity_poly.pdbx_strand_id
1 'polypeptide(L)'
;MKRKTFFDSRDKYLSFVNSTNEKSKIAFYLFKKIEKISTRSPIFNVLDAGTGEGTIISTFLSGLHKYLPNKPIFIVGKEISIDDINVLLSFLGDRFAEHKTLIFNITNCSYKDLNNSTSDKVKFEKLELVGKKGIDFTKILMSLSPYVRKNWKLSFNNKNGSIKPKSKIFLTIYRKDQKKKLKDFIPRNISEIPKKYDFIIASQCFKLRSPLI
;
A
#
# COMPACT_ATOMS: atom_id res chain seq x y z
N MET A 1 -23.63 29.59 -8.22
CA MET A 1 -22.40 29.07 -8.86
C MET A 1 -21.67 28.18 -7.88
N LYS A 2 -21.62 26.82 -8.05
CA LYS A 2 -20.79 25.96 -7.21
C LYS A 2 -19.31 26.32 -7.47
N ARG A 3 -18.58 26.74 -6.46
CA ARG A 3 -17.13 26.93 -6.56
C ARG A 3 -16.50 25.60 -7.00
N LYS A 4 -15.93 25.55 -8.21
CA LYS A 4 -15.12 24.42 -8.67
C LYS A 4 -13.86 24.36 -7.78
N THR A 5 -13.71 23.27 -7.02
CA THR A 5 -12.55 23.03 -6.16
C THR A 5 -11.52 22.18 -6.90
N PHE A 6 -10.28 22.13 -6.41
CA PHE A 6 -9.22 21.27 -6.95
C PHE A 6 -9.63 19.79 -7.02
N PHE A 7 -10.57 19.38 -6.16
CA PHE A 7 -11.02 17.99 -6.04
C PHE A 7 -12.16 17.61 -7.01
N ASP A 8 -12.61 18.55 -7.84
CA ASP A 8 -13.71 18.30 -8.80
C ASP A 8 -13.23 17.56 -10.06
N SER A 9 -11.92 17.52 -10.31
CA SER A 9 -11.30 16.80 -11.42
C SER A 9 -10.04 16.09 -10.93
N ARG A 10 -9.93 14.79 -11.25
CA ARG A 10 -8.74 14.00 -10.96
C ARG A 10 -7.48 14.59 -11.61
N ASP A 11 -7.59 15.07 -12.85
CA ASP A 11 -6.46 15.64 -13.59
C ASP A 11 -5.92 16.89 -12.90
N LYS A 12 -6.81 17.76 -12.39
CA LYS A 12 -6.41 18.94 -11.61
C LYS A 12 -5.73 18.56 -10.30
N TYR A 13 -6.27 17.54 -9.62
CA TYR A 13 -5.68 17.01 -8.39
C TYR A 13 -4.28 16.44 -8.65
N LEU A 14 -4.12 15.60 -9.69
CA LEU A 14 -2.82 15.02 -10.07
C LEU A 14 -1.83 16.11 -10.49
N SER A 15 -2.26 17.10 -11.28
CA SER A 15 -1.43 18.24 -11.66
C SER A 15 -0.97 19.03 -10.44
N PHE A 16 -1.85 19.29 -9.48
CA PHE A 16 -1.50 19.95 -8.23
C PHE A 16 -0.48 19.14 -7.43
N VAL A 17 -0.76 17.86 -7.19
CA VAL A 17 0.12 16.98 -6.39
C VAL A 17 1.50 16.84 -7.05
N ASN A 18 1.57 16.73 -8.37
CA ASN A 18 2.82 16.61 -9.11
C ASN A 18 3.59 17.95 -9.22
N SER A 19 2.91 19.09 -9.12
CA SER A 19 3.53 20.42 -9.12
C SER A 19 4.05 20.85 -7.75
N THR A 20 3.72 20.12 -6.68
CA THR A 20 4.14 20.44 -5.32
C THR A 20 5.24 19.50 -4.83
N ASN A 21 6.07 19.97 -3.92
CA ASN A 21 7.07 19.14 -3.23
C ASN A 21 6.52 18.54 -1.93
N GLU A 22 5.19 18.47 -1.76
CA GLU A 22 4.54 18.02 -0.54
C GLU A 22 4.93 16.57 -0.19
N LYS A 23 4.83 15.66 -1.15
CA LYS A 23 5.18 14.23 -0.95
C LYS A 23 6.64 14.06 -0.56
N SER A 24 7.55 14.79 -1.19
CA SER A 24 8.97 14.77 -0.86
C SER A 24 9.23 15.28 0.56
N LYS A 25 8.55 16.34 0.97
CA LYS A 25 8.63 16.86 2.35
C LYS A 25 8.09 15.84 3.36
N ILE A 26 6.93 15.25 3.10
CA ILE A 26 6.35 14.21 3.97
C ILE A 26 7.33 13.04 4.08
N ALA A 27 7.84 12.52 2.95
CA ALA A 27 8.79 11.43 2.94
C ALA A 27 10.06 11.75 3.76
N PHE A 28 10.58 12.97 3.65
CA PHE A 28 11.73 13.43 4.44
C PHE A 28 11.44 13.47 5.94
N TYR A 29 10.25 13.94 6.35
CA TYR A 29 9.85 13.90 7.77
C TYR A 29 9.70 12.49 8.29
N LEU A 30 9.12 11.58 7.51
CA LEU A 30 9.01 10.17 7.84
C LEU A 30 10.39 9.55 8.03
N PHE A 31 11.34 9.85 7.13
CA PHE A 31 12.70 9.37 7.20
C PHE A 31 13.38 9.73 8.54
N LYS A 32 13.22 10.98 8.99
CA LYS A 32 13.74 11.41 10.31
C LYS A 32 13.07 10.69 11.48
N LYS A 33 11.83 10.23 11.34
CA LYS A 33 11.13 9.49 12.39
C LYS A 33 11.58 8.04 12.46
N ILE A 34 11.94 7.42 11.33
CA ILE A 34 12.41 6.03 11.29
C ILE A 34 13.65 5.83 12.18
N GLU A 35 14.57 6.77 12.19
CA GLU A 35 15.80 6.72 12.99
C GLU A 35 15.53 6.53 14.49
N LYS A 36 14.37 6.99 14.97
CA LYS A 36 13.94 6.91 16.37
C LYS A 36 13.05 5.70 16.67
N ILE A 37 12.76 4.87 15.66
CA ILE A 37 11.87 3.73 15.84
C ILE A 37 12.66 2.59 16.50
N SER A 38 12.21 2.18 17.67
CA SER A 38 12.62 0.96 18.32
C SER A 38 11.42 0.01 18.40
N THR A 39 11.56 -1.19 17.88
CA THR A 39 10.51 -2.21 17.98
C THR A 39 11.11 -3.53 18.43
N ARG A 40 10.46 -4.16 19.43
CA ARG A 40 10.81 -5.50 19.92
C ARG A 40 10.11 -6.62 19.12
N SER A 41 9.12 -6.26 18.29
CA SER A 41 8.43 -7.21 17.44
C SER A 41 9.41 -7.93 16.49
N PRO A 42 9.23 -9.22 16.18
CA PRO A 42 10.06 -9.95 15.21
C PRO A 42 9.88 -9.43 13.77
N ILE A 43 8.81 -8.71 13.50
CA ILE A 43 8.49 -8.07 12.22
C ILE A 43 8.07 -6.63 12.45
N PHE A 44 8.36 -5.74 11.51
CA PHE A 44 7.95 -4.35 11.54
C PHE A 44 6.68 -4.15 10.70
N ASN A 45 5.56 -3.80 11.35
CA ASN A 45 4.26 -3.68 10.73
C ASN A 45 3.95 -2.23 10.37
N VAL A 46 3.61 -1.97 9.12
CA VAL A 46 3.26 -0.63 8.61
C VAL A 46 1.88 -0.66 7.96
N LEU A 47 1.04 0.32 8.29
CA LEU A 47 -0.17 0.63 7.56
C LEU A 47 0.04 1.92 6.76
N ASP A 48 -0.10 1.85 5.45
CA ASP A 48 -0.20 3.04 4.60
C ASP A 48 -1.65 3.22 4.17
N ALA A 49 -2.30 4.18 4.80
CA ALA A 49 -3.74 4.38 4.75
C ALA A 49 -4.26 4.96 3.43
N GLY A 50 -3.37 5.42 2.57
CA GLY A 50 -3.67 5.98 1.24
C GLY A 50 -2.40 6.00 0.42
N THR A 51 -2.00 4.83 -0.08
CA THR A 51 -0.68 4.61 -0.69
C THR A 51 -0.46 5.46 -1.94
N GLY A 52 -1.54 5.76 -2.67
CA GLY A 52 -1.45 6.49 -3.94
C GLY A 52 -0.51 5.78 -4.91
N GLU A 53 0.24 6.56 -5.68
CA GLU A 53 1.23 6.04 -6.63
C GLU A 53 2.52 5.51 -5.97
N GLY A 54 2.65 5.58 -4.64
CA GLY A 54 3.71 4.92 -3.90
C GLY A 54 4.96 5.75 -3.61
N THR A 55 5.04 7.01 -3.98
CA THR A 55 6.23 7.87 -3.73
C THR A 55 6.60 7.90 -2.25
N ILE A 56 5.64 8.10 -1.36
CA ILE A 56 5.90 8.19 0.09
C ILE A 56 6.35 6.85 0.64
N ILE A 57 5.60 5.78 0.34
CA ILE A 57 5.93 4.44 0.88
C ILE A 57 7.25 3.91 0.32
N SER A 58 7.58 4.19 -0.95
CA SER A 58 8.84 3.78 -1.54
C SER A 58 10.04 4.45 -0.86
N THR A 59 9.95 5.76 -0.60
CA THR A 59 10.98 6.49 0.14
C THR A 59 11.09 6.01 1.60
N PHE A 60 9.95 5.76 2.24
CA PHE A 60 9.91 5.22 3.59
C PHE A 60 10.56 3.84 3.68
N LEU A 61 10.33 2.96 2.70
CA LEU A 61 10.96 1.64 2.62
C LEU A 61 12.48 1.72 2.50
N SER A 62 13.02 2.64 1.68
CA SER A 62 14.47 2.86 1.61
C SER A 62 15.03 3.28 2.97
N GLY A 63 14.31 4.14 3.70
CA GLY A 63 14.69 4.50 5.06
C GLY A 63 14.64 3.32 6.03
N LEU A 64 13.58 2.53 5.98
CA LEU A 64 13.48 1.31 6.79
C LEU A 64 14.62 0.33 6.49
N HIS A 65 14.95 0.14 5.21
CA HIS A 65 16.08 -0.72 4.83
C HIS A 65 17.40 -0.22 5.43
N LYS A 66 17.64 1.09 5.41
CA LYS A 66 18.84 1.68 5.98
C LYS A 66 18.98 1.41 7.49
N TYR A 67 17.89 1.57 8.25
CA TYR A 67 17.92 1.46 9.71
C TYR A 67 17.57 0.06 10.24
N LEU A 68 16.84 -0.74 9.47
CA LEU A 68 16.38 -2.08 9.83
C LEU A 68 16.68 -3.10 8.72
N PRO A 69 17.93 -3.22 8.21
CA PRO A 69 18.24 -3.98 6.98
C PRO A 69 17.89 -5.46 7.06
N ASN A 70 17.94 -6.05 8.25
CA ASN A 70 17.71 -7.49 8.46
C ASN A 70 16.35 -7.83 9.05
N LYS A 71 15.56 -6.81 9.41
CA LYS A 71 14.25 -7.02 10.05
C LYS A 71 13.17 -7.25 8.98
N PRO A 72 12.37 -8.31 9.08
CA PRO A 72 11.21 -8.45 8.21
C PRO A 72 10.29 -7.23 8.31
N ILE A 73 9.77 -6.79 7.15
CA ILE A 73 8.83 -5.65 7.06
C ILE A 73 7.52 -6.17 6.47
N PHE A 74 6.41 -5.85 7.13
CA PHE A 74 5.07 -6.15 6.67
C PHE A 74 4.30 -4.85 6.42
N ILE A 75 3.91 -4.61 5.19
CA ILE A 75 3.17 -3.40 4.81
C ILE A 75 1.77 -3.77 4.37
N VAL A 76 0.79 -2.99 4.81
CA VAL A 76 -0.55 -2.95 4.23
C VAL A 76 -0.73 -1.59 3.58
N GLY A 77 -0.70 -1.56 2.26
CA GLY A 77 -0.98 -0.38 1.44
C GLY A 77 -2.43 -0.40 0.95
N LYS A 78 -3.20 0.61 1.32
CA LYS A 78 -4.58 0.75 0.87
C LYS A 78 -4.68 1.74 -0.27
N GLU A 79 -5.20 1.29 -1.41
CA GLU A 79 -5.46 2.14 -2.58
C GLU A 79 -6.66 1.62 -3.38
N ILE A 80 -7.49 2.56 -3.88
CA ILE A 80 -8.67 2.24 -4.69
C ILE A 80 -8.51 2.63 -6.17
N SER A 81 -7.51 3.43 -6.48
CA SER A 81 -7.24 3.92 -7.82
C SER A 81 -6.42 2.90 -8.62
N ILE A 82 -6.95 2.49 -9.78
CA ILE A 82 -6.27 1.57 -10.71
C ILE A 82 -4.95 2.17 -11.20
N ASP A 83 -4.96 3.46 -11.54
CA ASP A 83 -3.78 4.13 -12.11
C ASP A 83 -2.67 4.25 -11.08
N ASP A 84 -3.02 4.64 -9.84
CA ASP A 84 -2.05 4.76 -8.76
C ASP A 84 -1.42 3.41 -8.42
N ILE A 85 -2.20 2.31 -8.41
CA ILE A 85 -1.67 0.96 -8.20
C ILE A 85 -0.72 0.55 -9.33
N ASN A 86 -1.03 0.84 -10.58
CA ASN A 86 -0.12 0.51 -11.69
C ASN A 86 1.22 1.26 -11.57
N VAL A 87 1.18 2.52 -11.14
CA VAL A 87 2.39 3.30 -10.87
C VAL A 87 3.15 2.73 -9.66
N LEU A 88 2.47 2.45 -8.55
CA LEU A 88 3.05 1.81 -7.37
C LEU A 88 3.79 0.51 -7.72
N LEU A 89 3.16 -0.37 -8.50
CA LEU A 89 3.76 -1.64 -8.91
C LEU A 89 5.06 -1.45 -9.71
N SER A 90 5.20 -0.37 -10.47
CA SER A 90 6.43 -0.09 -11.23
C SER A 90 7.62 0.26 -10.33
N PHE A 91 7.39 0.79 -9.13
CA PHE A 91 8.45 1.18 -8.17
C PHE A 91 8.81 0.07 -7.18
N LEU A 92 7.90 -0.87 -6.91
CA LEU A 92 8.12 -1.87 -5.88
C LEU A 92 9.21 -2.87 -6.20
N GLY A 93 9.53 -3.10 -7.48
CA GLY A 93 10.57 -4.05 -7.87
C GLY A 93 11.92 -3.78 -7.22
N ASP A 94 12.36 -2.53 -7.21
CA ASP A 94 13.61 -2.14 -6.55
C ASP A 94 13.52 -2.27 -5.03
N ARG A 95 12.36 -2.00 -4.44
CA ARG A 95 12.15 -2.17 -2.99
C ARG A 95 12.26 -3.63 -2.57
N PHE A 96 11.76 -4.57 -3.37
CA PHE A 96 11.94 -6.00 -3.14
C PHE A 96 13.38 -6.47 -3.36
N ALA A 97 14.12 -5.86 -4.28
CA ALA A 97 15.54 -6.15 -4.46
C ALA A 97 16.37 -5.66 -3.28
N GLU A 98 16.09 -4.46 -2.81
CA GLU A 98 16.78 -3.80 -1.69
C GLU A 98 16.47 -4.50 -0.36
N HIS A 99 15.19 -4.70 -0.04
CA HIS A 99 14.75 -5.32 1.22
C HIS A 99 14.16 -6.71 1.00
N LYS A 100 15.02 -7.73 1.06
CA LYS A 100 14.65 -9.13 0.67
C LYS A 100 13.49 -9.69 1.49
N THR A 101 13.36 -9.30 2.77
CA THR A 101 12.32 -9.80 3.69
C THR A 101 11.09 -8.90 3.76
N LEU A 102 10.81 -8.17 2.67
CA LEU A 102 9.60 -7.37 2.50
C LEU A 102 8.39 -8.26 2.17
N ILE A 103 7.30 -8.07 2.90
CA ILE A 103 5.96 -8.53 2.56
C ILE A 103 5.12 -7.26 2.30
N PHE A 104 4.69 -7.06 1.06
CA PHE A 104 3.88 -5.91 0.67
C PHE A 104 2.48 -6.35 0.30
N ASN A 105 1.48 -5.83 1.02
CA ASN A 105 0.09 -6.14 0.75
C ASN A 105 -0.59 -4.92 0.14
N ILE A 106 -1.27 -5.11 -0.99
CA ILE A 106 -2.08 -4.08 -1.63
C ILE A 106 -3.55 -4.45 -1.47
N THR A 107 -4.37 -3.50 -1.03
CA THR A 107 -5.79 -3.75 -0.83
C THR A 107 -6.67 -2.56 -1.19
N ASN A 108 -7.87 -2.84 -1.70
CA ASN A 108 -8.95 -1.87 -1.86
C ASN A 108 -10.02 -2.00 -0.75
N CYS A 109 -9.80 -2.86 0.23
CA CYS A 109 -10.71 -3.06 1.36
C CYS A 109 -10.86 -1.78 2.19
N SER A 110 -12.01 -1.61 2.84
CA SER A 110 -12.17 -0.60 3.88
C SER A 110 -11.43 -1.03 5.16
N TYR A 111 -11.13 -0.07 6.04
CA TYR A 111 -10.52 -0.39 7.36
C TYR A 111 -11.42 -1.28 8.21
N LYS A 112 -12.75 -1.13 8.06
CA LYS A 112 -13.72 -2.02 8.70
C LYS A 112 -13.57 -3.46 8.22
N ASP A 113 -13.34 -3.67 6.92
CA ASP A 113 -13.11 -5.01 6.37
C ASP A 113 -11.81 -5.63 6.89
N LEU A 114 -10.76 -4.83 7.03
CA LEU A 114 -9.46 -5.28 7.57
C LEU A 114 -9.54 -5.63 9.07
N ASN A 115 -10.43 -4.96 9.82
CA ASN A 115 -10.62 -5.24 11.24
C ASN A 115 -11.56 -6.42 11.51
N ASN A 116 -12.52 -6.69 10.62
CA ASN A 116 -13.47 -7.79 10.77
C ASN A 116 -12.87 -9.08 10.19
N SER A 117 -12.47 -9.99 11.07
CA SER A 117 -11.88 -11.31 10.71
C SER A 117 -12.83 -12.23 9.93
N THR A 118 -14.11 -11.89 9.82
CA THR A 118 -15.18 -12.70 9.22
C THR A 118 -15.61 -12.23 7.83
N SER A 119 -14.80 -11.44 7.14
CA SER A 119 -15.16 -10.97 5.81
C SER A 119 -14.91 -12.06 4.75
N ASP A 120 -15.85 -13.04 4.66
CA ASP A 120 -15.88 -14.11 3.62
C ASP A 120 -15.94 -13.57 2.18
N LYS A 121 -16.08 -12.24 2.05
CA LYS A 121 -16.20 -11.54 0.75
C LYS A 121 -14.88 -10.94 0.25
N VAL A 122 -13.78 -11.09 0.98
CA VAL A 122 -12.47 -10.58 0.55
C VAL A 122 -11.75 -11.66 -0.23
N LYS A 123 -11.45 -11.37 -1.51
CA LYS A 123 -10.60 -12.22 -2.32
C LYS A 123 -9.17 -12.06 -1.87
N PHE A 124 -8.64 -13.09 -1.24
CA PHE A 124 -7.28 -13.10 -0.73
C PHE A 124 -6.36 -13.82 -1.72
N GLU A 125 -5.33 -13.13 -2.20
CA GLU A 125 -4.41 -13.66 -3.19
C GLU A 125 -2.95 -13.46 -2.79
N LYS A 126 -2.06 -14.27 -3.38
CA LYS A 126 -0.62 -14.22 -3.14
C LYS A 126 0.13 -14.17 -4.47
N LEU A 127 1.16 -13.36 -4.51
CA LEU A 127 2.11 -13.29 -5.60
C LEU A 127 3.53 -13.57 -5.08
N GLU A 128 4.15 -14.61 -5.61
CA GLU A 128 5.54 -14.93 -5.36
C GLU A 128 6.43 -14.32 -6.44
N LEU A 129 7.31 -13.41 -6.05
CA LEU A 129 8.27 -12.80 -6.96
C LEU A 129 9.48 -13.72 -7.14
N VAL A 130 9.78 -14.04 -8.41
CA VAL A 130 10.93 -14.87 -8.81
C VAL A 130 11.94 -13.99 -9.52
N GLY A 131 13.20 -14.01 -9.10
CA GLY A 131 14.26 -13.21 -9.70
C GLY A 131 15.35 -12.86 -8.69
N LYS A 132 16.34 -12.11 -9.16
CA LYS A 132 17.49 -11.66 -8.36
C LYS A 132 17.59 -10.14 -8.29
N LYS A 133 17.20 -9.44 -9.36
CA LYS A 133 17.35 -8.00 -9.55
C LYS A 133 16.00 -7.29 -9.53
N GLY A 134 15.99 -6.00 -9.24
CA GLY A 134 14.78 -5.17 -9.26
C GLY A 134 14.00 -5.28 -10.55
N ILE A 135 14.69 -5.29 -11.69
CA ILE A 135 14.06 -5.42 -13.00
C ILE A 135 13.29 -6.73 -13.20
N ASP A 136 13.75 -7.84 -12.61
CA ASP A 136 13.04 -9.13 -12.68
C ASP A 136 11.71 -9.02 -11.96
N PHE A 137 11.72 -8.43 -10.77
CA PHE A 137 10.52 -8.21 -9.95
C PHE A 137 9.58 -7.18 -10.60
N THR A 138 10.12 -6.09 -11.15
CA THR A 138 9.34 -5.06 -11.86
C THR A 138 8.56 -5.66 -13.03
N LYS A 139 9.19 -6.52 -13.84
CA LYS A 139 8.50 -7.20 -14.96
C LYS A 139 7.29 -8.01 -14.48
N ILE A 140 7.45 -8.78 -13.40
CA ILE A 140 6.35 -9.57 -12.82
C ILE A 140 5.26 -8.65 -12.26
N LEU A 141 5.63 -7.60 -11.54
CA LEU A 141 4.68 -6.65 -10.95
C LEU A 141 3.89 -5.89 -12.01
N MET A 142 4.54 -5.43 -13.07
CA MET A 142 3.86 -4.75 -14.18
C MET A 142 2.93 -5.68 -14.97
N SER A 143 3.23 -6.97 -15.04
CA SER A 143 2.33 -7.95 -15.67
C SER A 143 0.98 -8.12 -14.95
N LEU A 144 0.86 -7.59 -13.72
CA LEU A 144 -0.41 -7.54 -12.98
C LEU A 144 -1.40 -6.48 -13.51
N SER A 145 -1.00 -5.57 -14.43
CA SER A 145 -1.87 -4.49 -14.89
C SER A 145 -3.24 -4.98 -15.41
N PRO A 146 -3.34 -6.06 -16.22
CA PRO A 146 -4.65 -6.61 -16.60
C PRO A 146 -5.46 -7.14 -15.42
N TYR A 147 -4.80 -7.77 -14.45
CA TYR A 147 -5.43 -8.23 -13.22
C TYR A 147 -6.00 -7.07 -12.40
N VAL A 148 -5.23 -5.99 -12.21
CA VAL A 148 -5.65 -4.77 -11.51
C VAL A 148 -6.85 -4.16 -12.22
N ARG A 149 -6.80 -3.96 -13.54
CA ARG A 149 -7.92 -3.41 -14.34
C ARG A 149 -9.20 -4.24 -14.19
N LYS A 150 -9.10 -5.56 -14.11
CA LYS A 150 -10.25 -6.45 -13.95
C LYS A 150 -10.86 -6.37 -12.55
N ASN A 151 -10.04 -6.35 -11.50
CA ASN A 151 -10.45 -6.60 -10.12
C ASN A 151 -10.60 -5.32 -9.27
N TRP A 152 -9.94 -4.20 -9.62
CA TRP A 152 -10.02 -2.91 -8.90
C TRP A 152 -11.15 -1.99 -9.36
N LYS A 153 -12.20 -2.54 -9.99
CA LYS A 153 -13.34 -1.75 -10.45
C LYS A 153 -14.11 -1.15 -9.28
N LEU A 154 -14.51 0.11 -9.45
CA LEU A 154 -15.29 0.83 -8.46
C LEU A 154 -16.77 0.85 -8.85
N SER A 155 -17.64 0.94 -7.86
CA SER A 155 -19.04 1.28 -7.98
C SER A 155 -19.28 2.64 -7.33
N PHE A 156 -20.07 3.46 -7.99
CA PHE A 156 -20.45 4.78 -7.53
C PHE A 156 -21.92 4.77 -7.11
N ASN A 157 -22.20 5.28 -5.91
CA ASN A 157 -23.58 5.44 -5.45
C ASN A 157 -24.03 6.88 -5.69
N ASN A 158 -24.92 7.08 -6.69
CA ASN A 158 -25.40 8.40 -7.08
C ASN A 158 -26.19 9.13 -5.98
N LYS A 159 -26.78 8.40 -5.01
CA LYS A 159 -27.61 9.00 -3.95
C LYS A 159 -26.78 9.72 -2.89
N ASN A 160 -25.62 9.17 -2.52
CA ASN A 160 -24.78 9.70 -1.44
C ASN A 160 -23.34 10.00 -1.85
N GLY A 161 -23.01 9.85 -3.14
CA GLY A 161 -21.66 10.10 -3.66
C GLY A 161 -20.58 9.11 -3.19
N SER A 162 -20.96 8.01 -2.51
CA SER A 162 -19.98 7.06 -2.00
C SER A 162 -19.39 6.20 -3.10
N ILE A 163 -18.07 5.97 -3.02
CA ILE A 163 -17.32 5.09 -3.92
C ILE A 163 -16.94 3.84 -3.15
N LYS A 164 -17.24 2.67 -3.72
CA LYS A 164 -16.89 1.37 -3.12
C LYS A 164 -16.30 0.44 -4.17
N PRO A 165 -15.35 -0.43 -3.80
CA PRO A 165 -14.87 -1.47 -4.71
C PRO A 165 -16.01 -2.45 -5.04
N LYS A 166 -16.09 -2.87 -6.32
CA LYS A 166 -17.02 -3.94 -6.74
C LYS A 166 -16.61 -5.29 -6.17
N SER A 167 -15.30 -5.51 -6.07
CA SER A 167 -14.70 -6.70 -5.45
C SER A 167 -13.67 -6.26 -4.43
N LYS A 168 -13.72 -6.84 -3.25
CA LYS A 168 -12.74 -6.59 -2.19
C LYS A 168 -11.54 -7.52 -2.40
N ILE A 169 -10.37 -6.93 -2.59
CA ILE A 169 -9.12 -7.65 -2.88
C ILE A 169 -8.09 -7.35 -1.79
N PHE A 170 -7.41 -8.40 -1.39
CA PHE A 170 -6.20 -8.33 -0.59
C PHE A 170 -5.12 -9.17 -1.27
N LEU A 171 -4.13 -8.52 -1.85
CA LEU A 171 -3.04 -9.14 -2.59
C LEU A 171 -1.75 -9.05 -1.77
N THR A 172 -1.21 -10.19 -1.36
CA THR A 172 0.07 -10.31 -0.65
C THR A 172 1.19 -10.61 -1.63
N ILE A 173 2.24 -9.78 -1.63
CA ILE A 173 3.39 -9.88 -2.53
C ILE A 173 4.64 -10.10 -1.70
N TYR A 174 5.45 -11.09 -2.04
CA TYR A 174 6.72 -11.39 -1.37
C TYR A 174 7.66 -12.15 -2.31
N ARG A 175 8.95 -12.17 -1.97
CA ARG A 175 9.95 -12.91 -2.73
C ARG A 175 9.86 -14.40 -2.45
N LYS A 176 9.85 -15.22 -3.53
CA LYS A 176 9.80 -16.68 -3.44
C LYS A 176 10.98 -17.28 -2.69
N ASP A 177 12.18 -16.75 -2.91
CA ASP A 177 13.42 -17.20 -2.25
C ASP A 177 13.44 -16.94 -0.73
N GLN A 178 12.56 -16.05 -0.24
CA GLN A 178 12.41 -15.73 1.19
C GLN A 178 11.21 -16.43 1.84
N LYS A 179 10.43 -17.19 1.10
CA LYS A 179 9.19 -17.81 1.57
C LYS A 179 9.40 -18.62 2.85
N LYS A 180 10.46 -19.44 2.92
CA LYS A 180 10.77 -20.27 4.11
C LYS A 180 11.05 -19.42 5.35
N LYS A 181 11.80 -18.31 5.18
CA LYS A 181 12.13 -17.37 6.27
C LYS A 181 10.91 -16.57 6.73
N LEU A 182 10.01 -16.25 5.82
CA LEU A 182 8.84 -15.42 6.06
C LEU A 182 7.57 -16.22 6.35
N LYS A 183 7.63 -17.55 6.44
CA LYS A 183 6.45 -18.44 6.50
C LYS A 183 5.44 -18.08 7.60
N ASP A 184 5.93 -17.64 8.76
CA ASP A 184 5.12 -17.32 9.92
C ASP A 184 4.51 -15.88 9.85
N PHE A 185 4.94 -15.07 8.87
CA PHE A 185 4.50 -13.69 8.66
C PHE A 185 3.67 -13.53 7.39
N ILE A 186 3.70 -14.48 6.46
CA ILE A 186 2.89 -14.45 5.23
C ILE A 186 1.47 -14.87 5.58
N PRO A 187 0.47 -13.95 5.57
CA PRO A 187 -0.87 -14.27 6.01
C PRO A 187 -1.52 -15.30 5.06
N ARG A 188 -2.30 -16.19 5.59
CA ARG A 188 -3.08 -17.19 4.82
C ARG A 188 -4.45 -16.67 4.43
N ASN A 189 -4.96 -15.76 5.24
CA ASN A 189 -6.25 -15.10 5.04
C ASN A 189 -6.29 -13.76 5.78
N ILE A 190 -7.42 -13.05 5.69
CA ILE A 190 -7.57 -11.70 6.26
C ILE A 190 -7.52 -11.68 7.80
N SER A 191 -7.85 -12.78 8.47
CA SER A 191 -7.83 -12.83 9.94
C SER A 191 -6.41 -12.79 10.53
N GLU A 192 -5.41 -13.19 9.73
CA GLU A 192 -4.00 -13.20 10.12
C GLU A 192 -3.28 -11.86 9.86
N ILE A 193 -3.98 -10.88 9.28
CA ILE A 193 -3.41 -9.53 9.10
C ILE A 193 -3.22 -8.88 10.47
N PRO A 194 -2.07 -8.20 10.71
CA PRO A 194 -1.83 -7.49 11.94
C PRO A 194 -2.96 -6.51 12.29
N LYS A 195 -3.41 -6.53 13.53
CA LYS A 195 -4.40 -5.58 14.06
C LYS A 195 -3.74 -4.37 14.72
N LYS A 196 -2.44 -4.43 14.95
CA LYS A 196 -1.62 -3.35 15.48
C LYS A 196 -0.44 -3.12 14.54
N TYR A 197 -0.12 -1.86 14.33
CA TYR A 197 0.95 -1.43 13.46
C TYR A 197 1.99 -0.65 14.27
N ASP A 198 3.26 -0.89 13.99
CA ASP A 198 4.37 -0.14 14.57
C ASP A 198 4.43 1.28 13.99
N PHE A 199 3.93 1.44 12.76
CA PHE A 199 3.90 2.73 12.09
C PHE A 199 2.65 2.87 11.19
N ILE A 200 2.03 4.06 11.21
CA ILE A 200 0.88 4.37 10.36
C ILE A 200 1.19 5.62 9.54
N ILE A 201 1.14 5.49 8.22
CA ILE A 201 1.21 6.60 7.27
C ILE A 201 -0.23 6.96 6.88
N ALA A 202 -0.66 8.17 7.21
CA ALA A 202 -2.00 8.65 6.96
C ALA A 202 -1.96 9.99 6.19
N SER A 203 -1.14 10.04 5.14
CA SER A 203 -0.99 11.23 4.31
C SER A 203 -2.15 11.35 3.34
N GLN A 204 -2.83 12.51 3.33
CA GLN A 204 -3.92 12.86 2.38
C GLN A 204 -5.13 11.90 2.35
N CYS A 205 -5.24 10.95 3.27
CA CYS A 205 -6.36 10.03 3.35
C CYS A 205 -7.55 10.57 4.14
N PHE A 206 -7.39 11.71 4.83
CA PHE A 206 -8.45 12.36 5.60
C PHE A 206 -9.11 13.48 4.81
N LYS A 207 -10.43 13.41 4.63
CA LYS A 207 -11.25 14.55 4.27
C LYS A 207 -11.77 15.17 5.55
N LEU A 208 -11.78 16.51 5.65
CA LEU A 208 -12.28 17.31 6.79
C LEU A 208 -13.72 16.95 7.27
N ARG A 209 -14.45 16.15 6.49
CA ARG A 209 -15.83 15.72 6.76
C ARG A 209 -15.98 14.20 6.92
N SER A 210 -14.90 13.46 6.94
CA SER A 210 -14.99 12.03 7.27
C SER A 210 -14.91 11.89 8.77
N PRO A 211 -15.92 11.31 9.45
CA PRO A 211 -15.79 11.04 10.86
C PRO A 211 -14.58 10.12 11.08
N LEU A 212 -13.77 10.46 12.06
CA LEU A 212 -12.78 9.56 12.62
C LEU A 212 -13.55 8.36 13.18
N ILE A 213 -13.49 7.23 12.50
CA ILE A 213 -14.07 5.97 12.99
C ILE A 213 -12.96 5.16 13.63
#